data_1904217bc93b9f78ab46b4b69f0b50a1
#
_entry.id   1904217bc93b9f78ab46b4b69f0b50a1
#
_cell.length_a   1.000
_cell.length_b   1.000
_cell.length_c   1.000
_cell.angle_alpha   90.00
_cell.angle_beta   90.00
_cell.angle_gamma   90.00
#
_symmetry.space_group_name_H-M   'P 1'
#
loop_
_entity.id
_entity.type
_entity.pdbx_description
1 polymer ?
#
loop_
_entity_poly.entity_id
_entity_poly.type
_entity_poly.pdbx_seq_one_letter_code
_entity_poly.pdbx_strand_id
1 'polypeptide(L)'
;GEMVAHKGEFYSFGPIQLNPVPETPVPIYGGGVSEPALRRAATLCDGWASEIQTRKELDEILIRLREYRASSSRADERFGICAALRDVYDLDGYREMKECGVTELITVPWMFYGGANQSCQSICDGIRRFGDEVLVRL
;
A
#
# COMPACT_ATOMS: atom_id res chain seq x y z
N GLY A 1 7.00 6.42 -24.21
CA GLY A 1 5.74 6.21 -24.71
C GLY A 1 5.62 5.91 -26.18
N GLU A 2 5.37 4.65 -26.50
CA GLU A 2 4.95 4.29 -27.86
C GLU A 2 3.46 4.56 -28.02
N MET A 3 3.05 4.78 -29.27
CA MET A 3 1.64 4.89 -29.60
C MET A 3 1.00 3.49 -29.56
N VAL A 4 -0.06 3.34 -28.79
CA VAL A 4 -0.77 2.08 -28.63
C VAL A 4 -2.24 2.22 -28.99
N ALA A 5 -2.81 1.18 -29.58
CA ALA A 5 -4.24 1.04 -29.83
C ALA A 5 -4.67 -0.35 -29.38
N HIS A 6 -5.92 -0.53 -29.00
CA HIS A 6 -6.46 -1.81 -28.58
C HIS A 6 -7.84 -2.04 -29.17
N LYS A 7 -8.07 -3.27 -29.64
CA LYS A 7 -9.38 -3.74 -30.08
C LYS A 7 -9.65 -5.10 -29.44
N GLY A 8 -10.38 -5.08 -28.34
CA GLY A 8 -10.76 -6.27 -27.58
C GLY A 8 -12.26 -6.53 -27.61
N GLU A 9 -12.68 -7.60 -26.96
CA GLU A 9 -14.10 -7.99 -26.83
C GLU A 9 -14.88 -6.98 -26.00
N PHE A 10 -14.30 -6.52 -24.85
CA PHE A 10 -14.98 -5.63 -23.90
C PHE A 10 -14.62 -4.16 -24.08
N TYR A 11 -13.38 -3.87 -24.53
CA TYR A 11 -12.87 -2.51 -24.64
C TYR A 11 -12.14 -2.30 -25.96
N SER A 12 -12.30 -1.12 -26.52
CA SER A 12 -11.56 -0.68 -27.71
C SER A 12 -11.20 0.78 -27.59
N PHE A 13 -9.98 1.14 -27.99
CA PHE A 13 -9.55 2.53 -28.13
C PHE A 13 -8.64 2.71 -29.34
N GLY A 14 -8.71 3.88 -29.96
CA GLY A 14 -7.85 4.28 -31.06
C GLY A 14 -6.42 4.58 -30.60
N PRO A 15 -5.52 4.97 -31.53
CA PRO A 15 -4.13 5.28 -31.18
C PRO A 15 -4.04 6.38 -30.12
N ILE A 16 -3.38 6.06 -28.99
CA ILE A 16 -3.07 6.98 -27.90
C ILE A 16 -1.60 6.87 -27.52
N GLN A 17 -1.04 7.97 -27.04
CA GLN A 17 0.33 8.02 -26.52
C GLN A 17 0.31 8.74 -25.18
N LEU A 18 0.97 8.18 -24.18
CA LEU A 18 1.14 8.77 -22.85
C LEU A 18 2.52 9.40 -22.71
N ASN A 19 2.56 10.67 -22.32
CA ASN A 19 3.76 11.42 -22.03
C ASN A 19 3.54 12.32 -20.79
N PRO A 20 4.55 12.53 -19.92
CA PRO A 20 5.87 11.90 -19.96
C PRO A 20 5.82 10.40 -19.61
N VAL A 21 6.84 9.67 -20.06
CA VAL A 21 7.02 8.25 -19.72
C VAL A 21 7.95 8.15 -18.53
N PRO A 22 7.64 7.34 -17.52
CA PRO A 22 8.56 7.06 -16.43
C PRO A 22 9.86 6.42 -16.95
N GLU A 23 11.01 6.85 -16.42
CA GLU A 23 12.31 6.27 -16.76
C GLU A 23 12.44 4.81 -16.27
N THR A 24 11.76 4.50 -15.18
CA THR A 24 11.69 3.15 -14.60
C THR A 24 10.24 2.65 -14.58
N PRO A 25 10.01 1.34 -14.67
CA PRO A 25 8.67 0.79 -14.54
C PRO A 25 7.99 1.23 -13.24
N VAL A 26 6.75 1.68 -13.33
CA VAL A 26 5.93 2.02 -12.16
C VAL A 26 5.43 0.74 -11.51
N PRO A 27 5.68 0.51 -10.22
CA PRO A 27 5.19 -0.68 -9.54
C PRO A 27 3.67 -0.68 -9.46
N ILE A 28 3.08 -1.85 -9.68
CA ILE A 28 1.63 -2.05 -9.66
C ILE A 28 1.26 -2.80 -8.37
N TYR A 29 0.39 -2.19 -7.56
CA TYR A 29 -0.12 -2.78 -6.34
C TYR A 29 -1.55 -3.28 -6.54
N GLY A 30 -1.80 -4.53 -6.17
CA GLY A 30 -3.15 -5.09 -6.17
C GLY A 30 -3.88 -4.78 -4.86
N GLY A 31 -5.16 -4.39 -4.92
CA GLY A 31 -5.99 -4.17 -3.74
C GLY A 31 -6.98 -5.32 -3.47
N GLY A 32 -7.67 -5.22 -2.33
CA GLY A 32 -8.72 -6.13 -1.89
C GLY A 32 -8.25 -7.27 -0.99
N VAL A 33 -9.20 -7.81 -0.21
CA VAL A 33 -8.95 -8.81 0.84
C VAL A 33 -9.56 -10.18 0.54
N SER A 34 -10.34 -10.30 -0.55
CA SER A 34 -10.86 -11.60 -0.98
C SER A 34 -9.75 -12.52 -1.45
N GLU A 35 -9.96 -13.83 -1.35
CA GLU A 35 -8.97 -14.82 -1.79
C GLU A 35 -8.50 -14.61 -3.24
N PRO A 36 -9.38 -14.40 -4.23
CA PRO A 36 -8.95 -14.12 -5.60
C PRO A 36 -8.14 -12.83 -5.74
N ALA A 37 -8.46 -11.79 -4.93
CA ALA A 37 -7.73 -10.52 -4.95
C ALA A 37 -6.31 -10.67 -4.39
N LEU A 38 -6.16 -11.35 -3.24
CA LEU A 38 -4.86 -11.63 -2.63
C LEU A 38 -3.99 -12.51 -3.53
N ARG A 39 -4.56 -13.54 -4.13
CA ARG A 39 -3.86 -14.40 -5.09
C ARG A 39 -3.38 -13.58 -6.30
N ARG A 40 -4.24 -12.76 -6.89
CA ARG A 40 -3.85 -11.89 -8.02
C ARG A 40 -2.75 -10.91 -7.63
N ALA A 41 -2.85 -10.25 -6.48
CA ALA A 41 -1.82 -9.35 -5.99
C ALA A 41 -0.48 -10.08 -5.84
N ALA A 42 -0.47 -11.21 -5.16
CA ALA A 42 0.75 -11.98 -4.92
C ALA A 42 1.40 -12.57 -6.18
N THR A 43 0.62 -12.91 -7.21
CA THR A 43 1.14 -13.60 -8.40
C THR A 43 1.42 -12.68 -9.59
N LEU A 44 0.71 -11.56 -9.72
CA LEU A 44 0.78 -10.68 -10.89
C LEU A 44 1.32 -9.29 -10.59
N CYS A 45 1.19 -8.80 -9.33
CA CYS A 45 1.54 -7.44 -8.98
C CYS A 45 2.92 -7.35 -8.29
N ASP A 46 3.41 -6.12 -8.13
CA ASP A 46 4.66 -5.78 -7.45
C ASP A 46 4.44 -5.57 -5.94
N GLY A 47 3.19 -5.50 -5.52
CA GLY A 47 2.80 -5.34 -4.13
C GLY A 47 1.31 -5.49 -3.90
N TRP A 48 0.92 -5.38 -2.63
CA TRP A 48 -0.47 -5.34 -2.19
C TRP A 48 -0.73 -4.08 -1.37
N ALA A 49 -1.86 -3.42 -1.63
CA ALA A 49 -2.31 -2.25 -0.89
C ALA A 49 -3.55 -2.59 -0.08
N SER A 50 -3.51 -2.29 1.21
CA SER A 50 -4.61 -2.56 2.12
C SER A 50 -5.75 -1.54 1.96
N GLU A 51 -6.95 -1.97 2.30
CA GLU A 51 -7.98 -1.09 2.86
C GLU A 51 -7.61 -0.80 4.33
N ILE A 52 -8.52 -0.17 5.10
CA ILE A 52 -8.25 0.08 6.52
C ILE A 52 -8.56 -1.19 7.33
N GLN A 53 -7.55 -1.89 7.84
CA GLN A 53 -7.65 -3.09 8.66
C GLN A 53 -7.32 -2.83 10.13
N THR A 54 -7.61 -3.83 10.97
CA THR A 54 -6.97 -4.01 12.28
C THR A 54 -5.65 -4.76 12.11
N ARG A 55 -4.79 -4.68 13.12
CA ARG A 55 -3.54 -5.43 13.15
C ARG A 55 -3.78 -6.94 12.96
N LYS A 56 -4.75 -7.50 13.64
CA LYS A 56 -5.10 -8.93 13.54
C LYS A 56 -5.53 -9.32 12.12
N GLU A 57 -6.38 -8.52 11.48
CA GLU A 57 -6.79 -8.75 10.09
C GLU A 57 -5.61 -8.71 9.13
N LEU A 58 -4.69 -7.76 9.33
CA LEU A 58 -3.47 -7.68 8.52
C LEU A 58 -2.60 -8.93 8.67
N ASP A 59 -2.39 -9.42 9.88
CA ASP A 59 -1.58 -10.63 10.11
C ASP A 59 -2.13 -11.85 9.37
N GLU A 60 -3.45 -12.04 9.37
CA GLU A 60 -4.13 -13.11 8.62
C GLU A 60 -3.97 -12.94 7.10
N ILE A 61 -4.00 -11.71 6.59
CA ILE A 61 -3.78 -11.39 5.18
C ILE A 61 -2.33 -11.64 4.77
N LEU A 62 -1.37 -11.22 5.59
CA LEU A 62 0.06 -11.39 5.32
C LEU A 62 0.46 -12.86 5.22
N ILE A 63 -0.13 -13.73 6.04
CA ILE A 63 0.10 -15.18 5.94
C ILE A 63 -0.31 -15.69 4.55
N ARG A 64 -1.51 -15.37 4.10
CA ARG A 64 -2.02 -15.80 2.78
C ARG A 64 -1.23 -15.21 1.62
N LEU A 65 -0.86 -13.93 1.69
CA LEU A 65 -0.04 -13.29 0.65
C LEU A 65 1.33 -13.99 0.52
N ARG A 66 1.97 -14.34 1.65
CA ARG A 66 3.25 -15.09 1.64
C ARG A 66 3.10 -16.47 1.02
N GLU A 67 2.05 -17.21 1.36
CA GLU A 67 1.78 -18.53 0.78
C GLU A 67 1.58 -18.46 -0.73
N TYR A 68 0.77 -17.50 -1.21
CA TYR A 68 0.55 -17.32 -2.65
C TYR A 68 1.81 -16.84 -3.37
N ARG A 69 2.58 -15.94 -2.77
CA ARG A 69 3.84 -15.45 -3.34
C ARG A 69 4.87 -16.56 -3.45
N ALA A 70 5.07 -17.34 -2.40
CA ALA A 70 6.02 -18.45 -2.35
C ALA A 70 5.73 -19.55 -3.40
N SER A 71 4.46 -19.73 -3.78
CA SER A 71 4.05 -20.69 -4.81
C SER A 71 3.97 -20.10 -6.21
N SER A 72 4.34 -18.83 -6.40
CA SER A 72 4.31 -18.16 -7.70
C SER A 72 5.66 -18.17 -8.40
N SER A 73 5.66 -17.89 -9.71
CA SER A 73 6.90 -17.69 -10.50
C SER A 73 7.69 -16.44 -10.07
N ARG A 74 7.11 -15.59 -9.21
CA ARG A 74 7.69 -14.33 -8.74
C ARG A 74 8.11 -14.40 -7.27
N ALA A 75 8.31 -15.59 -6.70
CA ALA A 75 8.63 -15.81 -5.29
C ALA A 75 9.87 -15.02 -4.81
N ASP A 76 10.89 -14.94 -5.65
CA ASP A 76 12.18 -14.30 -5.33
C ASP A 76 12.20 -12.79 -5.65
N GLU A 77 11.13 -12.25 -6.25
CA GLU A 77 11.06 -10.82 -6.55
C GLU A 77 10.57 -10.04 -5.32
N ARG A 78 11.05 -8.78 -5.22
CA ARG A 78 10.54 -7.84 -4.20
C ARG A 78 9.02 -7.73 -4.29
N PHE A 79 8.38 -7.73 -3.11
CA PHE A 79 6.93 -7.55 -3.00
C PHE A 79 6.63 -6.51 -1.93
N GLY A 80 5.98 -5.41 -2.33
CA GLY A 80 5.63 -4.33 -1.43
C GLY A 80 4.34 -4.62 -0.66
N ILE A 81 4.30 -4.21 0.60
CA ILE A 81 3.09 -4.23 1.44
C ILE A 81 2.80 -2.82 1.89
N CYS A 82 1.77 -2.21 1.30
CA CYS A 82 1.28 -0.89 1.66
C CYS A 82 0.08 -1.04 2.59
N ALA A 83 0.22 -0.70 3.87
CA ALA A 83 -0.82 -0.94 4.87
C ALA A 83 -1.37 0.34 5.51
N ALA A 84 -2.69 0.34 5.78
CA ALA A 84 -3.38 1.31 6.61
C ALA A 84 -4.06 0.58 7.77
N LEU A 85 -3.78 0.98 9.03
CA LEU A 85 -4.37 0.36 10.21
C LEU A 85 -5.19 1.37 11.02
N ARG A 86 -6.28 0.88 11.63
CA ARG A 86 -7.20 1.67 12.46
C ARG A 86 -6.99 1.49 13.96
N ASP A 87 -6.03 0.66 14.36
CA ASP A 87 -5.75 0.29 15.75
C ASP A 87 -4.26 0.36 16.11
N VAL A 88 -3.44 0.94 15.24
CA VAL A 88 -2.00 1.16 15.47
C VAL A 88 -1.69 2.64 15.35
N TYR A 89 -1.23 3.25 16.45
CA TYR A 89 -1.12 4.71 16.58
C TYR A 89 0.17 5.18 17.26
N ASP A 90 1.11 4.28 17.54
CA ASP A 90 2.35 4.59 18.23
C ASP A 90 3.57 4.01 17.52
N LEU A 91 4.73 4.43 17.99
CA LEU A 91 6.01 4.06 17.40
C LEU A 91 6.26 2.55 17.48
N ASP A 92 5.89 1.90 18.57
CA ASP A 92 6.16 0.48 18.77
C ASP A 92 5.28 -0.36 17.85
N GLY A 93 4.00 0.00 17.69
CA GLY A 93 3.12 -0.63 16.72
C GLY A 93 3.61 -0.48 15.27
N TYR A 94 4.16 0.66 14.90
CA TYR A 94 4.75 0.84 13.55
C TYR A 94 6.03 0.04 13.35
N ARG A 95 6.85 -0.14 14.38
CA ARG A 95 8.01 -1.04 14.34
C ARG A 95 7.60 -2.48 14.14
N GLU A 96 6.60 -2.94 14.88
CA GLU A 96 6.04 -4.28 14.69
C GLU A 96 5.49 -4.49 13.27
N MET A 97 4.82 -3.49 12.68
CA MET A 97 4.38 -3.57 11.29
C MET A 97 5.56 -3.76 10.33
N LYS A 98 6.64 -3.00 10.52
CA LYS A 98 7.88 -3.13 9.73
C LYS A 98 8.49 -4.54 9.87
N GLU A 99 8.55 -5.07 11.10
CA GLU A 99 9.04 -6.43 11.37
C GLU A 99 8.18 -7.51 10.72
N CYS A 100 6.86 -7.28 10.62
CA CYS A 100 5.94 -8.15 9.89
C CYS A 100 6.01 -8.01 8.36
N GLY A 101 6.87 -7.12 7.84
CA GLY A 101 7.12 -6.98 6.41
C GLY A 101 6.27 -5.92 5.72
N VAL A 102 5.62 -5.02 6.45
CA VAL A 102 5.02 -3.80 5.88
C VAL A 102 6.15 -2.90 5.38
N THR A 103 6.08 -2.50 4.12
CA THR A 103 7.08 -1.67 3.46
C THR A 103 6.68 -0.22 3.34
N GLU A 104 5.37 0.04 3.35
CA GLU A 104 4.79 1.37 3.18
C GLU A 104 3.61 1.53 4.13
N LEU A 105 3.49 2.72 4.74
CA LEU A 105 2.44 3.01 5.70
C LEU A 105 1.55 4.14 5.18
N ILE A 106 0.24 3.91 5.18
CA ILE A 106 -0.76 4.96 5.00
C ILE A 106 -1.35 5.29 6.36
N THR A 107 -1.24 6.56 6.77
CA THR A 107 -1.77 7.03 8.05
C THR A 107 -2.29 8.46 7.93
N VAL A 108 -3.09 8.87 8.90
CA VAL A 108 -3.64 10.23 9.04
C VAL A 108 -3.26 10.80 10.41
N PRO A 109 -1.99 11.22 10.58
CA PRO A 109 -1.39 11.51 11.88
C PRO A 109 -2.16 12.52 12.72
N TRP A 110 -2.74 13.53 12.10
CA TRP A 110 -3.49 14.59 12.81
C TRP A 110 -4.72 14.07 13.55
N MET A 111 -5.30 12.94 13.12
CA MET A 111 -6.44 12.34 13.81
C MET A 111 -6.08 11.80 15.19
N PHE A 112 -4.80 11.45 15.41
CA PHE A 112 -4.32 10.93 16.70
C PHE A 112 -3.96 12.03 17.69
N TYR A 113 -3.55 13.21 17.20
CA TYR A 113 -3.08 14.31 18.04
C TYR A 113 -4.09 15.45 18.21
N GLY A 114 -5.02 15.60 17.29
CA GLY A 114 -5.86 16.80 17.20
C GLY A 114 -7.31 16.66 17.65
N GLY A 115 -7.77 15.47 17.97
CA GLY A 115 -9.19 15.25 18.29
C GLY A 115 -10.12 15.65 17.16
N ALA A 116 -11.32 16.17 17.49
CA ALA A 116 -12.34 16.55 16.50
C ALA A 116 -12.05 17.88 15.77
N ASN A 117 -11.05 18.65 16.21
CA ASN A 117 -10.70 19.93 15.57
C ASN A 117 -9.79 19.69 14.36
N GLN A 118 -10.33 19.91 13.17
CA GLN A 118 -9.59 19.77 11.91
C GLN A 118 -9.27 21.12 11.26
N SER A 119 -8.87 22.10 12.03
CA SER A 119 -8.31 23.32 11.47
C SER A 119 -7.01 23.01 10.70
N CYS A 120 -6.70 23.83 9.70
CA CYS A 120 -5.45 23.70 8.95
C CYS A 120 -4.23 23.67 9.89
N GLN A 121 -4.24 24.50 10.93
CA GLN A 121 -3.16 24.55 11.92
C GLN A 121 -3.04 23.24 12.69
N SER A 122 -4.15 22.65 13.18
CA SER A 122 -4.11 21.40 13.94
C SER A 122 -3.66 20.20 13.08
N ILE A 123 -4.03 20.20 11.81
CA ILE A 123 -3.56 19.19 10.85
C ILE A 123 -2.04 19.31 10.67
N CYS A 124 -1.53 20.53 10.40
CA CYS A 124 -0.10 20.78 10.24
C CYS A 124 0.70 20.41 11.50
N ASP A 125 0.19 20.74 12.67
CA ASP A 125 0.85 20.42 13.94
C ASP A 125 0.86 18.91 14.20
N GLY A 126 -0.23 18.21 13.89
CA GLY A 126 -0.30 16.74 13.95
C GLY A 126 0.70 16.06 13.03
N ILE A 127 0.85 16.55 11.79
CA ILE A 127 1.85 16.03 10.84
C ILE A 127 3.27 16.24 11.34
N ARG A 128 3.61 17.45 11.82
CA ARG A 128 4.95 17.74 12.38
C ARG A 128 5.26 16.86 13.56
N ARG A 129 4.33 16.77 14.50
CA ARG A 129 4.48 15.94 15.69
C ARG A 129 4.71 14.46 15.34
N PHE A 130 3.99 13.92 14.36
CA PHE A 130 4.20 12.58 13.87
C PHE A 130 5.59 12.40 13.24
N GLY A 131 6.06 13.41 12.50
CA GLY A 131 7.43 13.43 11.98
C GLY A 131 8.47 13.29 13.09
N ASP A 132 8.36 14.11 14.13
CA ASP A 132 9.31 14.18 15.24
C ASP A 132 9.25 12.95 16.16
N GLU A 133 8.05 12.46 16.47
CA GLU A 133 7.84 11.39 17.44
C GLU A 133 7.95 10.00 16.84
N VAL A 134 7.60 9.84 15.56
CA VAL A 134 7.49 8.54 14.91
C VAL A 134 8.50 8.38 13.77
N LEU A 135 8.44 9.21 12.71
CA LEU A 135 9.24 8.98 11.51
C LEU A 135 10.75 9.03 11.75
N VAL A 136 11.22 9.94 12.61
CA VAL A 136 12.66 10.07 12.95
C VAL A 136 13.19 8.85 13.73
N ARG A 137 12.30 8.04 14.30
CA ARG A 137 12.64 6.91 15.18
C ARG A 137 12.34 5.53 14.58
N LEU A 138 11.69 5.49 13.39
CA LEU A 138 11.39 4.29 12.61
C LEU A 138 12.63 3.81 11.81
#